data_469fe1706081ef2d70ed0411aa7fec69
#
_entry.id   469fe1706081ef2d70ed0411aa7fec69
#
_cell.length_a   1.000
_cell.length_b   1.000
_cell.length_c   1.000
_cell.angle_alpha   90.00
_cell.angle_beta   90.00
_cell.angle_gamma   90.00
#
_symmetry.space_group_name_H-M   'P 1'
#
loop_
_entity.id
_entity.type
_entity.pdbx_description
1 polymer ?
#
loop_
_entity_poly.entity_id
_entity_poly.type
_entity_poly.pdbx_seq_one_letter_code
_entity_poly.pdbx_strand_id
1 'polypeptide(L)'
;MEHIRLVHGNGGKYSHELVDQYIVKYFSNPLLNELHDGAVFPVMTGRMAMSTDSYVVTPHIFPGGNIGKLAVCGTVNDLAMMGAIPQYLSCGLILEEGLPISTLETVLQTMSMFLRVEESIIRRRRLLSLR
;
A
#
# COMPACT_ATOMS: atom_id res chain seq x y z
N MET A 1 10.39 19.47 1.09
CA MET A 1 9.92 18.92 2.41
C MET A 1 10.98 17.94 2.89
N GLU A 2 11.52 18.12 4.12
CA GLU A 2 12.59 17.24 4.62
C GLU A 2 12.09 16.20 5.63
N HIS A 3 11.11 16.59 6.46
CA HIS A 3 10.58 15.74 7.53
C HIS A 3 9.06 15.82 7.62
N ILE A 4 8.46 14.76 8.13
CA ILE A 4 7.04 14.75 8.50
C ILE A 4 6.82 15.70 9.68
N ARG A 5 5.72 16.45 9.64
CA ARG A 5 5.28 17.37 10.70
C ARG A 5 3.80 17.12 10.99
N LEU A 6 3.34 17.45 12.19
CA LEU A 6 1.93 17.28 12.59
C LEU A 6 0.93 17.92 11.61
N VAL A 7 1.32 19.02 10.98
CA VAL A 7 0.46 19.71 9.98
C VAL A 7 0.13 18.83 8.77
N HIS A 8 0.93 17.81 8.46
CA HIS A 8 0.66 16.89 7.36
C HIS A 8 -0.50 15.92 7.66
N GLY A 9 -0.91 15.79 8.91
CA GLY A 9 -2.03 14.93 9.32
C GLY A 9 -3.35 15.65 9.56
N ASN A 10 -3.44 16.97 9.35
CA ASN A 10 -4.62 17.74 9.72
C ASN A 10 -5.71 17.86 8.62
N GLY A 11 -5.53 17.17 7.48
CA GLY A 11 -6.48 17.17 6.37
C GLY A 11 -6.46 18.42 5.48
N GLY A 12 -5.56 19.39 5.77
CA GLY A 12 -5.48 20.64 5.01
C GLY A 12 -4.48 20.56 3.84
N LYS A 13 -4.07 21.74 3.35
CA LYS A 13 -3.17 21.90 2.21
C LYS A 13 -1.91 21.01 2.29
N TYR A 14 -1.26 20.96 3.44
CA TYR A 14 -0.04 20.16 3.61
C TYR A 14 -0.28 18.66 3.56
N SER A 15 -1.47 18.19 3.98
CA SER A 15 -1.85 16.79 3.81
C SER A 15 -2.03 16.45 2.34
N HIS A 16 -2.71 17.31 1.59
CA HIS A 16 -2.88 17.14 0.13
C HIS A 16 -1.53 17.15 -0.60
N GLU A 17 -0.64 18.08 -0.26
CA GLU A 17 0.71 18.13 -0.85
C GLU A 17 1.51 16.84 -0.56
N LEU A 18 1.40 16.27 0.65
CA LEU A 18 2.04 15.01 0.99
C LEU A 18 1.49 13.86 0.14
N VAL A 19 0.16 13.79 -0.01
CA VAL A 19 -0.49 12.75 -0.82
C VAL A 19 -0.08 12.87 -2.29
N ASP A 20 -0.19 14.05 -2.88
CA ASP A 20 0.11 14.27 -4.30
C ASP A 20 1.58 13.99 -4.62
N GLN A 21 2.50 14.52 -3.82
CA GLN A 21 3.92 14.44 -4.11
C GLN A 21 4.54 13.08 -3.83
N TYR A 22 3.99 12.32 -2.87
CA TYR A 22 4.62 11.09 -2.40
C TYR A 22 3.71 9.85 -2.55
N ILE A 23 2.42 9.92 -2.24
CA ILE A 23 1.56 8.75 -2.33
C ILE A 23 1.16 8.48 -3.78
N VAL A 24 0.60 9.47 -4.46
CA VAL A 24 0.17 9.34 -5.86
C VAL A 24 1.34 8.98 -6.77
N LYS A 25 2.52 9.51 -6.51
CA LYS A 25 3.76 9.19 -7.26
C LYS A 25 4.02 7.69 -7.39
N TYR A 26 3.77 6.90 -6.34
CA TYR A 26 4.07 5.47 -6.29
C TYR A 26 2.86 4.57 -6.56
N PHE A 27 1.65 5.05 -6.28
CA PHE A 27 0.43 4.24 -6.28
C PHE A 27 -0.66 4.75 -7.22
N SER A 28 -0.34 5.67 -8.13
CA SER A 28 -1.31 6.21 -9.11
C SER A 28 -2.10 5.09 -9.78
N ASN A 29 -3.42 5.15 -9.65
CA ASN A 29 -4.39 4.27 -10.29
C ASN A 29 -5.76 4.97 -10.34
N PRO A 30 -6.72 4.50 -11.15
CA PRO A 30 -8.01 5.17 -11.31
C PRO A 30 -8.79 5.40 -10.01
N LEU A 31 -8.66 4.49 -9.02
CA LEU A 31 -9.36 4.63 -7.73
C LEU A 31 -8.71 5.69 -6.83
N LEU A 32 -7.39 5.63 -6.71
CA LEU A 32 -6.64 6.58 -5.86
C LEU A 32 -6.64 7.99 -6.43
N ASN A 33 -6.58 8.12 -7.75
CA ASN A 33 -6.46 9.43 -8.41
C ASN A 33 -7.72 10.30 -8.28
N GLU A 34 -8.84 9.73 -7.86
CA GLU A 34 -10.04 10.49 -7.52
C GLU A 34 -9.86 11.29 -6.22
N LEU A 35 -8.90 10.92 -5.37
CA LEU A 35 -8.56 11.58 -4.09
C LEU A 35 -9.78 11.79 -3.17
N HIS A 36 -10.73 10.88 -3.22
CA HIS A 36 -11.89 10.86 -2.33
C HIS A 36 -11.56 10.16 -1.01
N ASP A 37 -12.36 10.39 0.01
CA ASP A 37 -12.20 9.74 1.33
C ASP A 37 -12.43 8.23 1.29
N GLY A 38 -13.04 7.72 0.24
CA GLY A 38 -13.29 6.30 0.02
C GLY A 38 -13.11 5.88 -1.43
N ALA A 39 -12.82 4.61 -1.66
CA ALA A 39 -12.74 4.01 -2.98
C ALA A 39 -14.03 3.26 -3.33
N VAL A 40 -14.53 3.47 -4.54
CA VAL A 40 -15.68 2.74 -5.08
C VAL A 40 -15.21 1.80 -6.18
N PHE A 41 -15.52 0.53 -6.04
CA PHE A 41 -15.16 -0.50 -7.02
C PHE A 41 -16.32 -1.48 -7.26
N PRO A 42 -16.36 -2.13 -8.42
CA PRO A 42 -17.43 -3.06 -8.77
C PRO A 42 -17.51 -4.24 -7.80
N VAL A 43 -18.74 -4.65 -7.46
CA VAL A 43 -18.96 -5.90 -6.72
C VAL A 43 -18.63 -7.07 -7.63
N MET A 44 -17.77 -7.96 -7.15
CA MET A 44 -17.45 -9.21 -7.85
C MET A 44 -18.44 -10.32 -7.45
N THR A 45 -18.69 -11.22 -8.38
CA THR A 45 -19.52 -12.42 -8.10
C THR A 45 -18.75 -13.43 -7.26
N GLY A 46 -19.45 -14.11 -6.35
CA GLY A 46 -18.86 -15.13 -5.48
C GLY A 46 -18.62 -14.66 -4.05
N ARG A 47 -17.70 -15.33 -3.37
CA ARG A 47 -17.34 -14.99 -2.00
C ARG A 47 -16.15 -14.04 -1.97
N MET A 48 -16.15 -13.09 -1.04
CA MET A 48 -15.05 -12.18 -0.79
C MET A 48 -14.32 -12.58 0.50
N ALA A 49 -13.00 -12.40 0.50
CA ALA A 49 -12.17 -12.47 1.69
C ALA A 49 -11.52 -11.10 1.94
N MET A 50 -11.37 -10.72 3.20
CA MET A 50 -10.68 -9.52 3.62
C MET A 50 -9.78 -9.85 4.80
N SER A 51 -8.58 -9.33 4.80
CA SER A 51 -7.64 -9.35 5.92
C SER A 51 -7.17 -7.94 6.21
N THR A 52 -6.92 -7.64 7.47
CA THR A 52 -6.37 -6.36 7.93
C THR A 52 -5.30 -6.62 8.97
N ASP A 53 -4.10 -6.11 8.71
CA ASP A 53 -2.97 -6.19 9.61
C ASP A 53 -2.38 -4.81 9.89
N SER A 54 -1.73 -4.71 11.05
CA SER A 54 -0.95 -3.54 11.44
C SER A 54 0.50 -3.95 11.67
N TYR A 55 1.43 -3.18 11.14
CA TYR A 55 2.85 -3.46 11.22
C TYR A 55 3.58 -2.36 11.98
N VAL A 56 4.31 -2.78 13.02
CA VAL A 56 5.20 -1.92 13.80
C VAL A 56 6.54 -2.64 13.92
N VAL A 57 7.59 -2.04 13.36
CA VAL A 57 8.94 -2.62 13.42
C VAL A 57 9.99 -1.52 13.58
N THR A 58 10.96 -1.78 14.43
CA THR A 58 12.13 -0.90 14.66
C THR A 58 13.40 -1.72 14.55
N PRO A 59 14.36 -1.34 13.68
CA PRO A 59 14.32 -0.20 12.74
C PRO A 59 13.35 -0.43 11.58
N HIS A 60 12.83 0.65 10.96
CA HIS A 60 11.90 0.57 9.83
C HIS A 60 12.54 -0.02 8.58
N ILE A 61 13.85 0.16 8.43
CA ILE A 61 14.67 -0.43 7.37
C ILE A 61 15.66 -1.37 8.04
N PHE A 62 15.72 -2.62 7.60
CA PHE A 62 16.50 -3.70 8.18
C PHE A 62 17.14 -4.56 7.09
N PRO A 63 18.11 -5.42 7.40
CA PRO A 63 18.70 -6.34 6.45
C PRO A 63 17.63 -7.20 5.77
N GLY A 64 17.56 -7.15 4.45
CA GLY A 64 16.59 -7.93 3.65
C GLY A 64 15.27 -7.22 3.36
N GLY A 65 15.01 -6.01 3.90
CA GLY A 65 13.78 -5.28 3.59
C GLY A 65 13.49 -4.08 4.46
N ASN A 66 12.23 -3.71 4.48
CA ASN A 66 11.70 -2.66 5.32
C ASN A 66 10.23 -2.94 5.69
N ILE A 67 9.66 -2.06 6.51
CA ILE A 67 8.25 -2.19 6.95
C ILE A 67 7.26 -2.26 5.77
N GLY A 68 7.54 -1.59 4.65
CA GLY A 68 6.69 -1.64 3.46
C GLY A 68 6.64 -3.01 2.81
N LYS A 69 7.80 -3.71 2.73
CA LYS A 69 7.86 -5.09 2.28
C LYS A 69 7.03 -6.00 3.20
N LEU A 70 7.21 -5.87 4.51
CA LEU A 70 6.46 -6.63 5.50
C LEU A 70 4.96 -6.43 5.34
N ALA A 71 4.50 -5.20 5.23
CA ALA A 71 3.10 -4.86 5.14
C ALA A 71 2.43 -5.48 3.91
N VAL A 72 3.04 -5.36 2.74
CA VAL A 72 2.50 -5.95 1.51
C VAL A 72 2.55 -7.47 1.56
N CYS A 73 3.72 -8.06 1.81
CA CYS A 73 3.88 -9.52 1.77
C CYS A 73 3.06 -10.23 2.85
N GLY A 74 3.00 -9.70 4.07
CA GLY A 74 2.24 -10.30 5.16
C GLY A 74 0.74 -10.30 4.88
N THR A 75 0.18 -9.17 4.47
CA THR A 75 -1.25 -9.05 4.17
C THR A 75 -1.67 -9.90 2.97
N VAL A 76 -0.86 -9.93 1.91
CA VAL A 76 -1.10 -10.80 0.75
C VAL A 76 -1.01 -12.27 1.13
N ASN A 77 -0.06 -12.64 1.99
CA ASN A 77 0.08 -14.02 2.47
C ASN A 77 -1.17 -14.49 3.22
N ASP A 78 -1.78 -13.67 4.06
CA ASP A 78 -3.00 -14.00 4.78
C ASP A 78 -4.14 -14.34 3.83
N LEU A 79 -4.34 -13.54 2.79
CA LEU A 79 -5.33 -13.82 1.75
C LEU A 79 -5.00 -15.12 0.99
N ALA A 80 -3.73 -15.35 0.70
CA ALA A 80 -3.28 -16.55 0.00
C ALA A 80 -3.55 -17.84 0.83
N MET A 81 -3.36 -17.78 2.14
CA MET A 81 -3.65 -18.88 3.04
C MET A 81 -5.14 -19.25 3.09
N MET A 82 -6.03 -18.31 2.79
CA MET A 82 -7.47 -18.55 2.63
C MET A 82 -7.88 -18.97 1.21
N GLY A 83 -6.91 -19.13 0.30
CA GLY A 83 -7.15 -19.42 -1.11
C GLY A 83 -7.75 -18.25 -1.90
N ALA A 84 -7.66 -17.03 -1.37
CA ALA A 84 -8.15 -15.83 -2.04
C ALA A 84 -7.10 -15.23 -2.99
N ILE A 85 -7.59 -14.52 -4.01
CA ILE A 85 -6.76 -13.78 -4.95
C ILE A 85 -6.85 -12.29 -4.57
N PRO A 86 -5.76 -11.64 -4.13
CA PRO A 86 -5.75 -10.22 -3.81
C PRO A 86 -6.18 -9.37 -5.02
N GLN A 87 -7.10 -8.45 -4.81
CA GLN A 87 -7.58 -7.53 -5.85
C GLN A 87 -7.26 -6.09 -5.50
N TYR A 88 -7.45 -5.72 -4.24
CA TYR A 88 -7.27 -4.37 -3.72
C TYR A 88 -6.51 -4.45 -2.40
N LEU A 89 -5.69 -3.44 -2.14
CA LEU A 89 -5.02 -3.22 -0.88
C LEU A 89 -5.35 -1.81 -0.40
N SER A 90 -5.85 -1.68 0.83
CA SER A 90 -5.90 -0.41 1.53
C SER A 90 -4.69 -0.28 2.45
N CYS A 91 -4.21 0.93 2.65
CA CYS A 91 -3.06 1.19 3.51
C CYS A 91 -3.33 2.40 4.40
N GLY A 92 -3.34 2.18 5.71
CA GLY A 92 -3.27 3.26 6.70
C GLY A 92 -1.80 3.53 7.06
N LEU A 93 -1.38 4.79 7.00
CA LEU A 93 -0.05 5.23 7.39
C LEU A 93 -0.15 6.04 8.67
N ILE A 94 0.50 5.56 9.74
CA ILE A 94 0.71 6.32 10.97
C ILE A 94 2.15 6.78 10.95
N LEU A 95 2.36 8.08 10.74
CA LEU A 95 3.66 8.68 10.54
C LEU A 95 4.05 9.50 11.78
N GLU A 96 5.21 9.20 12.35
CA GLU A 96 5.75 9.95 13.48
C GLU A 96 6.26 11.32 13.02
N GLU A 97 6.05 12.34 13.84
CA GLU A 97 6.64 13.66 13.60
C GLU A 97 8.17 13.57 13.63
N GLY A 98 8.81 14.22 12.68
CA GLY A 98 10.27 14.17 12.53
C GLY A 98 10.76 13.04 11.63
N LEU A 99 9.91 12.12 11.18
CA LEU A 99 10.31 11.08 10.23
C LEU A 99 10.88 11.73 8.96
N PRO A 100 12.10 11.37 8.52
CA PRO A 100 12.64 11.86 7.26
C PRO A 100 11.76 11.43 6.07
N ILE A 101 11.47 12.36 5.18
CA ILE A 101 10.70 12.06 3.95
C ILE A 101 11.40 11.01 3.11
N SER A 102 12.73 11.01 3.05
CA SER A 102 13.50 9.99 2.33
C SER A 102 13.24 8.56 2.86
N THR A 103 13.03 8.41 4.17
CA THR A 103 12.64 7.13 4.76
C THR A 103 11.24 6.71 4.32
N LEU A 104 10.28 7.62 4.36
CA LEU A 104 8.93 7.38 3.86
C LEU A 104 8.96 7.00 2.37
N GLU A 105 9.67 7.74 1.53
CA GLU A 105 9.80 7.42 0.10
C GLU A 105 10.39 6.02 -0.14
N THR A 106 11.43 5.64 0.61
CA THR A 106 12.02 4.30 0.53
C THR A 106 10.99 3.21 0.82
N VAL A 107 10.17 3.42 1.85
CA VAL A 107 9.08 2.49 2.21
C VAL A 107 8.02 2.42 1.11
N LEU A 108 7.52 3.57 0.64
CA LEU A 108 6.50 3.62 -0.42
C LEU A 108 6.98 3.00 -1.73
N GLN A 109 8.22 3.27 -2.12
CA GLN A 109 8.84 2.66 -3.30
C GLN A 109 8.89 1.14 -3.20
N THR A 110 9.28 0.63 -2.03
CA THR A 110 9.32 -0.82 -1.78
C THR A 110 7.91 -1.42 -1.84
N MET A 111 6.93 -0.81 -1.21
CA MET A 111 5.53 -1.27 -1.28
C MET A 111 5.05 -1.33 -2.73
N SER A 112 5.27 -0.27 -3.51
CA SER A 112 4.88 -0.21 -4.93
C SER A 112 5.54 -1.32 -5.74
N MET A 113 6.82 -1.59 -5.51
CA MET A 113 7.55 -2.66 -6.19
C MET A 113 6.92 -4.04 -5.90
N PHE A 114 6.65 -4.36 -4.64
CA PHE A 114 6.06 -5.65 -4.26
C PHE A 114 4.63 -5.82 -4.76
N LEU A 115 3.82 -4.77 -4.75
CA LEU A 115 2.46 -4.80 -5.34
C LEU A 115 2.48 -5.14 -6.83
N ARG A 116 3.42 -4.60 -7.59
CA ARG A 116 3.58 -4.92 -9.03
C ARG A 116 4.03 -6.36 -9.26
N VAL A 117 4.90 -6.89 -8.41
CA VAL A 117 5.33 -8.30 -8.47
C VAL A 117 4.14 -9.21 -8.22
N GLU A 118 3.38 -8.97 -7.17
CA GLU A 118 2.18 -9.75 -6.85
C GLU A 118 1.14 -9.70 -7.98
N GLU A 119 0.87 -8.52 -8.54
CA GLU A 119 -0.02 -8.37 -9.70
C GLU A 119 0.44 -9.23 -10.89
N SER A 120 1.73 -9.26 -11.17
CA SER A 120 2.28 -10.05 -12.27
C SER A 120 2.10 -11.57 -12.06
N ILE A 121 2.24 -12.04 -10.82
CA ILE A 121 2.04 -13.44 -10.44
C ILE A 121 0.55 -13.82 -10.59
N ILE A 122 -0.35 -12.97 -10.12
CA ILE A 122 -1.79 -13.17 -10.20
C ILE A 122 -2.24 -13.24 -11.66
N ARG A 123 -1.79 -12.33 -12.51
CA ARG A 123 -2.11 -12.34 -13.95
C ARG A 123 -1.62 -13.62 -14.62
N ARG A 124 -0.42 -14.09 -14.31
CA ARG A 124 0.11 -15.37 -14.86
C ARG A 124 -0.73 -16.57 -14.43
N ARG A 125 -1.18 -16.63 -13.17
CA ARG A 125 -2.04 -17.71 -12.69
C ARG A 125 -3.40 -17.72 -13.38
N ARG A 126 -4.00 -16.56 -13.63
CA ARG A 126 -5.26 -16.47 -14.41
C ARG A 126 -5.11 -16.99 -15.83
N LEU A 127 -3.99 -16.71 -16.50
CA LEU A 127 -3.72 -17.24 -17.85
C LEU A 127 -3.53 -18.75 -17.87
N LEU A 128 -2.97 -19.33 -16.80
CA LEU A 128 -2.80 -20.78 -16.69
C LEU A 128 -4.09 -21.51 -16.31
N SER A 129 -5.05 -20.86 -15.66
CA SER A 129 -6.34 -21.45 -15.28
C SER A 129 -7.38 -21.42 -16.42
N LEU A 130 -7.10 -20.74 -17.52
CA LEU A 130 -7.96 -20.67 -18.71
C LEU A 130 -7.58 -21.70 -19.78
N ARG A 131 -6.65 -22.61 -19.50
CA ARG A 131 -6.29 -23.77 -20.33
C ARG A 131 -6.74 -25.04 -19.64
#